data_ebb6a221eafe06683ef420cd6d1b200b
#
_entry.id   ebb6a221eafe06683ef420cd6d1b200b
#
_cell.length_a   1.000
_cell.length_b   1.000
_cell.length_c   1.000
_cell.angle_alpha   90.00
_cell.angle_beta   90.00
_cell.angle_gamma   90.00
#
_symmetry.space_group_name_H-M   'P 1'
#
loop_
_entity.id
_entity.type
_entity.pdbx_description
1 polymer ?
#
loop_
_entity_poly.entity_id
_entity_poly.type
_entity_poly.pdbx_seq_one_letter_code
_entity_poly.pdbx_strand_id
1 'polypeptide(L)'
;SGLQGTETQSHIHIASPGVKGSIVIWLCQTGTNKDPTGLSPQCPQEGTVTGRITAANVIAGSTTTQQLNAGDFAGALAAMRAGAAYANVHTNPLSPGGEIRGQIRVIGK
;
A
#
# COMPACT_ATOMS: atom_id res chain seq x y z
N SER A 1 -7.27 -6.48 12.60
CA SER A 1 -7.25 -7.30 13.82
C SER A 1 -6.68 -8.68 13.52
N GLY A 2 -6.30 -9.40 14.57
CA GLY A 2 -5.76 -10.74 14.42
C GLY A 2 -4.31 -10.79 13.96
N LEU A 3 -3.62 -9.66 13.90
CA LEU A 3 -2.21 -9.61 13.55
C LEU A 3 -1.35 -10.20 14.67
N GLN A 4 -0.29 -10.92 14.29
CA GLN A 4 0.63 -11.51 15.26
C GLN A 4 1.66 -10.53 15.78
N GLY A 5 1.96 -9.49 15.00
CA GLY A 5 2.90 -8.46 15.40
C GLY A 5 2.23 -7.11 15.54
N THR A 6 3.01 -6.11 15.93
CA THR A 6 2.53 -4.72 15.99
C THR A 6 2.57 -4.11 14.60
N GLU A 7 1.45 -3.59 14.15
CA GLU A 7 1.35 -2.98 12.82
C GLU A 7 2.28 -1.76 12.72
N THR A 8 3.09 -1.71 11.66
CA THR A 8 4.04 -0.63 11.46
C THR A 8 3.72 0.22 10.24
N GLN A 9 3.11 -0.36 9.22
CA GLN A 9 2.78 0.36 7.99
C GLN A 9 1.89 -0.51 7.11
N SER A 10 1.14 0.13 6.22
CA SER A 10 0.33 -0.56 5.23
C SER A 10 0.34 0.24 3.93
N HIS A 11 0.47 -0.46 2.81
CA HIS A 11 0.66 0.19 1.51
C HIS A 11 -0.04 -0.55 0.39
N ILE A 12 -0.19 0.16 -0.74
CA ILE A 12 -0.51 -0.44 -2.03
C ILE A 12 0.77 -0.47 -2.85
N HIS A 13 1.10 -1.64 -3.39
CA HIS A 13 2.23 -1.88 -4.26
C HIS A 13 1.73 -2.18 -5.68
N ILE A 14 2.56 -1.88 -6.68
CA ILE A 14 2.27 -2.26 -8.06
C ILE A 14 3.17 -3.44 -8.44
N ALA A 15 2.54 -4.57 -8.75
CA ALA A 15 3.21 -5.77 -9.27
C ALA A 15 2.17 -6.80 -9.65
N SER A 16 2.58 -7.74 -10.51
CA SER A 16 1.78 -8.92 -10.81
C SER A 16 1.67 -9.82 -9.58
N PRO A 17 0.66 -10.70 -9.49
CA PRO A 17 0.54 -11.63 -8.39
C PRO A 17 1.83 -12.43 -8.16
N GLY A 18 2.23 -12.57 -6.91
CA GLY A 18 3.45 -13.29 -6.54
C GLY A 18 4.74 -12.53 -6.71
N VAL A 19 4.71 -11.32 -7.26
CA VAL A 19 5.90 -10.49 -7.48
C VAL A 19 5.94 -9.37 -6.45
N LYS A 20 7.12 -9.09 -5.91
CA LYS A 20 7.32 -7.97 -5.01
C LYS A 20 7.44 -6.69 -5.82
N GLY A 21 6.62 -5.70 -5.51
CA GLY A 21 6.58 -4.44 -6.25
C GLY A 21 6.92 -3.22 -5.41
N SER A 22 6.92 -2.08 -6.07
CA SER A 22 7.17 -0.79 -5.42
C SER A 22 5.97 -0.30 -4.65
N ILE A 23 6.22 0.40 -3.54
CA ILE A 23 5.18 1.13 -2.82
C ILE A 23 4.78 2.35 -3.64
N VAL A 24 3.49 2.54 -3.87
CA VAL A 24 2.99 3.72 -4.59
C VAL A 24 1.96 4.50 -3.79
N ILE A 25 1.25 3.88 -2.86
CA ILE A 25 0.27 4.56 -2.01
C ILE A 25 0.38 4.01 -0.59
N TRP A 26 0.53 4.90 0.38
CA TRP A 26 0.48 4.54 1.80
C TRP A 26 -0.96 4.55 2.28
N LEU A 27 -1.38 3.50 2.96
CA LEU A 27 -2.70 3.38 3.55
C LEU A 27 -2.70 3.81 5.01
N CYS A 28 -1.61 3.57 5.74
CA CYS A 28 -1.43 4.06 7.09
C CYS A 28 0.06 4.14 7.44
N GLN A 29 0.38 4.92 8.46
CA GLN A 29 1.75 5.19 8.87
C GLN A 29 1.89 5.16 10.38
N THR A 30 3.13 5.06 10.85
CA THR A 30 3.46 5.17 12.28
C THR A 30 4.63 6.13 12.45
N GLY A 31 4.98 6.44 13.70
CA GLY A 31 6.10 7.34 13.98
C GLY A 31 7.45 6.81 13.47
N THR A 32 7.60 5.49 13.33
CA THR A 32 8.83 4.86 12.85
C THR A 32 8.80 4.52 11.37
N ASN A 33 7.61 4.46 10.76
CA ASN A 33 7.44 4.17 9.34
C ASN A 33 6.49 5.20 8.76
N LYS A 34 7.05 6.32 8.33
CA LYS A 34 6.28 7.50 7.93
C LYS A 34 6.00 7.51 6.44
N ASP A 35 4.75 7.85 6.11
CA ASP A 35 4.35 8.14 4.74
C ASP A 35 5.12 9.37 4.24
N PRO A 36 5.86 9.26 3.12
CA PRO A 36 6.59 10.42 2.58
C PRO A 36 5.69 11.62 2.28
N THR A 37 4.41 11.39 1.94
CA THR A 37 3.47 12.49 1.69
C THR A 37 2.89 13.05 2.99
N GLY A 38 2.95 12.30 4.09
CA GLY A 38 2.35 12.69 5.36
C GLY A 38 0.83 12.64 5.39
N LEU A 39 0.18 12.18 4.33
CA LEU A 39 -1.27 12.29 4.17
C LEU A 39 -2.05 11.11 4.74
N SER A 40 -1.42 9.94 4.91
CA SER A 40 -2.14 8.77 5.39
C SER A 40 -2.37 8.82 6.90
N PRO A 41 -3.44 8.17 7.40
CA PRO A 41 -3.72 8.14 8.83
C PRO A 41 -2.75 7.23 9.59
N GLN A 42 -2.82 7.29 10.91
CA GLN A 42 -2.05 6.40 11.78
C GLN A 42 -2.58 4.97 11.69
N CYS A 43 -1.68 4.01 11.71
CA CYS A 43 -2.06 2.60 11.71
C CYS A 43 -2.61 2.18 13.05
N PRO A 44 -3.87 1.67 13.13
CA PRO A 44 -4.37 1.06 14.35
C PRO A 44 -3.95 -0.40 14.42
N GLN A 45 -3.81 -0.94 15.63
CA GLN A 45 -3.58 -2.38 15.80
C GLN A 45 -4.84 -3.16 15.44
N GLU A 46 -5.99 -2.61 15.78
CA GLU A 46 -7.29 -3.17 15.47
C GLU A 46 -8.21 -2.05 14.99
N GLY A 47 -9.19 -2.41 14.19
CA GLY A 47 -10.20 -1.48 13.72
C GLY A 47 -10.08 -1.22 12.22
N THR A 48 -10.68 -0.13 11.80
CA THR A 48 -10.78 0.24 10.40
C THR A 48 -10.20 1.62 10.19
N VAL A 49 -9.47 1.78 9.08
CA VAL A 49 -8.97 3.07 8.64
C VAL A 49 -9.69 3.44 7.36
N THR A 50 -10.17 4.65 7.27
CA THR A 50 -10.83 5.16 6.07
C THR A 50 -10.17 6.46 5.65
N GLY A 51 -10.26 6.77 4.36
CA GLY A 51 -9.71 8.00 3.84
C GLY A 51 -9.98 8.11 2.36
N ARG A 52 -9.51 9.22 1.78
CA ARG A 52 -9.61 9.46 0.35
C ARG A 52 -8.21 9.47 -0.24
N ILE A 53 -8.03 8.76 -1.34
CA ILE A 53 -6.79 8.74 -2.08
C ILE A 53 -6.93 9.66 -3.29
N THR A 54 -6.01 10.60 -3.42
CA THR A 54 -5.95 11.52 -4.54
C THR A 54 -4.57 11.42 -5.20
N ALA A 55 -4.35 12.19 -6.25
CA ALA A 55 -3.04 12.24 -6.90
C ALA A 55 -1.92 12.57 -5.92
N ALA A 56 -2.20 13.39 -4.90
CA ALA A 56 -1.20 13.77 -3.91
C ALA A 56 -0.69 12.60 -3.06
N ASN A 57 -1.45 11.51 -2.98
CA ASN A 57 -1.05 10.32 -2.23
C ASN A 57 -0.11 9.40 -3.03
N VAL A 58 -0.04 9.56 -4.35
CA VAL A 58 0.70 8.63 -5.21
C VAL A 58 2.17 9.04 -5.25
N ILE A 59 3.04 8.14 -4.80
CA ILE A 59 4.48 8.35 -4.85
C ILE A 59 5.08 7.54 -6.00
N ALA A 60 6.29 7.90 -6.40
CA ALA A 60 6.96 7.24 -7.51
C ALA A 60 7.34 5.81 -7.14
N GLY A 61 7.12 4.88 -8.06
CA GLY A 61 7.62 3.51 -7.91
C GLY A 61 9.14 3.49 -8.00
N SER A 62 9.77 2.65 -7.21
CA SER A 62 11.23 2.62 -7.08
C SER A 62 11.91 1.54 -7.91
N THR A 63 11.16 0.56 -8.43
CA THR A 63 11.75 -0.50 -9.25
C THR A 63 11.74 -0.12 -10.72
N THR A 64 12.74 -0.61 -11.46
CA THR A 64 12.87 -0.26 -12.87
C THR A 64 11.79 -0.87 -13.77
N THR A 65 11.18 -1.96 -13.33
CA THR A 65 10.16 -2.67 -14.12
C THR A 65 8.73 -2.29 -13.75
N GLN A 66 8.54 -1.53 -12.67
CA GLN A 66 7.22 -1.19 -12.16
C GLN A 66 7.19 0.27 -11.76
N GLN A 67 7.53 1.12 -12.72
CA GLN A 67 7.64 2.55 -12.48
C GLN A 67 6.28 3.23 -12.58
N LEU A 68 6.06 4.16 -11.68
CA LEU A 68 4.92 5.05 -11.70
C LEU A 68 5.43 6.41 -11.27
N ASN A 69 5.02 7.47 -11.97
CA ASN A 69 5.43 8.81 -11.59
C ASN A 69 4.64 9.27 -10.36
N ALA A 70 5.28 10.07 -9.52
CA ALA A 70 4.59 10.69 -8.41
C ALA A 70 3.39 11.49 -8.93
N GLY A 71 2.25 11.35 -8.27
CA GLY A 71 1.03 12.05 -8.65
C GLY A 71 0.26 11.41 -9.80
N ASP A 72 0.72 10.30 -10.36
CA ASP A 72 0.04 9.64 -11.47
C ASP A 72 -1.12 8.77 -10.96
N PHE A 73 -2.21 9.43 -10.59
CA PHE A 73 -3.39 8.74 -10.06
C PHE A 73 -4.05 7.85 -11.12
N ALA A 74 -4.11 8.31 -12.37
CA ALA A 74 -4.70 7.53 -13.45
C ALA A 74 -3.92 6.24 -13.69
N GLY A 75 -2.58 6.29 -13.65
CA GLY A 75 -1.75 5.11 -13.78
C GLY A 75 -1.94 4.13 -12.62
N ALA A 76 -2.07 4.64 -11.40
CA ALA A 76 -2.31 3.81 -10.23
C ALA A 76 -3.67 3.10 -10.34
N LEU A 77 -4.72 3.81 -10.75
CA LEU A 77 -6.04 3.21 -10.96
C LEU A 77 -6.01 2.16 -12.06
N ALA A 78 -5.31 2.44 -13.15
CA ALA A 78 -5.19 1.48 -14.26
C ALA A 78 -4.53 0.19 -13.80
N ALA A 79 -3.49 0.28 -12.98
CA ALA A 79 -2.79 -0.89 -12.43
C ALA A 79 -3.73 -1.69 -11.52
N MET A 80 -4.49 -1.01 -10.65
CA MET A 80 -5.44 -1.67 -9.77
C MET A 80 -6.53 -2.41 -10.57
N ARG A 81 -7.07 -1.75 -11.59
CA ARG A 81 -8.11 -2.34 -12.44
C ARG A 81 -7.60 -3.50 -13.27
N ALA A 82 -6.33 -3.49 -13.63
CA ALA A 82 -5.71 -4.56 -14.39
C ALA A 82 -5.27 -5.74 -13.52
N GLY A 83 -5.46 -5.68 -12.21
CA GLY A 83 -5.03 -6.74 -11.30
C GLY A 83 -3.53 -6.73 -11.04
N ALA A 84 -2.86 -5.61 -11.31
CA ALA A 84 -1.40 -5.47 -11.15
C ALA A 84 -1.04 -4.66 -9.90
N ALA A 85 -1.86 -4.74 -8.84
CA ALA A 85 -1.61 -4.07 -7.58
C ALA A 85 -2.03 -4.95 -6.42
N TYR A 86 -1.36 -4.80 -5.29
CA TYR A 86 -1.73 -5.52 -4.08
C TYR A 86 -1.57 -4.61 -2.86
N ALA A 87 -2.34 -4.91 -1.82
CA ALA A 87 -2.21 -4.25 -0.53
C ALA A 87 -1.54 -5.21 0.44
N ASN A 88 -0.70 -4.67 1.34
CA ASN A 88 -0.12 -5.46 2.40
C ASN A 88 -0.10 -4.69 3.71
N VAL A 89 0.07 -5.44 4.81
CA VAL A 89 0.22 -4.91 6.16
C VAL A 89 1.54 -5.44 6.69
N HIS A 90 2.39 -4.54 7.14
CA HIS A 90 3.68 -4.88 7.74
C HIS A 90 3.57 -4.84 9.25
N THR A 91 4.22 -5.79 9.91
CA THR A 91 4.27 -5.85 11.36
C THR A 91 5.71 -6.04 11.83
N ASN A 92 5.94 -5.73 13.10
CA ASN A 92 7.26 -5.84 13.72
C ASN A 92 7.10 -6.50 15.09
N PRO A 93 7.96 -7.42 15.51
CA PRO A 93 9.17 -7.89 14.82
C PRO A 93 8.95 -9.08 13.90
N LEU A 94 7.73 -9.63 13.84
CA LEU A 94 7.51 -10.93 13.21
C LEU A 94 7.52 -10.90 11.69
N SER A 95 6.96 -9.86 11.09
CA SER A 95 6.77 -9.84 9.64
C SER A 95 7.06 -8.45 9.06
N PRO A 96 8.32 -8.00 9.11
CA PRO A 96 8.66 -6.67 8.57
C PRO A 96 8.49 -6.58 7.05
N GLY A 97 8.46 -7.70 6.33
CA GLY A 97 8.21 -7.74 4.90
C GLY A 97 6.74 -7.82 4.50
N GLY A 98 5.86 -7.93 5.49
CA GLY A 98 4.42 -8.01 5.28
C GLY A 98 3.81 -9.24 5.93
N GLU A 99 2.90 -9.06 6.89
CA GLU A 99 2.22 -10.17 7.55
C GLU A 99 1.07 -10.70 6.71
N ILE A 100 0.29 -9.81 6.09
CA ILE A 100 -0.79 -10.19 5.18
C ILE A 100 -0.67 -9.39 3.90
N ARG A 101 -1.13 -10.01 2.81
CA ARG A 101 -1.09 -9.44 1.47
C ARG A 101 -2.30 -9.91 0.69
N GLY A 102 -2.90 -9.03 -0.09
CA GLY A 102 -4.02 -9.38 -0.95
C GLY A 102 -3.97 -8.63 -2.26
N GLN A 103 -4.29 -9.33 -3.35
CA GLN A 103 -4.37 -8.73 -4.68
C GLN A 103 -5.61 -7.84 -4.76
N ILE A 104 -5.47 -6.65 -5.33
CA ILE A 104 -6.58 -5.72 -5.52
C ILE A 104 -7.32 -6.13 -6.80
N ARG A 105 -8.65 -6.19 -6.72
CA ARG A 105 -9.51 -6.61 -7.81
C ARG A 105 -10.64 -5.63 -8.00
N VAL A 106 -11.15 -5.58 -9.22
CA VAL A 106 -12.39 -4.84 -9.51
C VAL A 106 -13.57 -5.64 -8.98
N ILE A 107 -14.48 -4.97 -8.29
CA ILE A 107 -15.67 -5.57 -7.69
C ILE A 107 -16.91 -4.96 -8.35
N GLY A 108 -17.94 -5.79 -8.52
CA GLY A 108 -19.25 -5.29 -8.94
C GLY A 108 -19.34 -4.90 -10.39
N LYS A 109 -18.58 -5.53 -11.25
CA LYS A 109 -18.58 -5.17 -12.66
C LYS A 109 -19.27 -6.19 -13.51
#